data_b4f17d667f0b196a493555d5ae59d595
#
_entry.id   b4f17d667f0b196a493555d5ae59d595
#
_cell.length_a   1.000
_cell.length_b   1.000
_cell.length_c   1.000
_cell.angle_alpha   90.00
_cell.angle_beta   90.00
_cell.angle_gamma   90.00
#
_symmetry.space_group_name_H-M   'P 1'
#
loop_
_entity.id
_entity.type
_entity.pdbx_description
1 polymer ?
#
loop_
_entity_poly.entity_id
_entity_poly.type
_entity_poly.pdbx_seq_one_letter_code
_entity_poly.pdbx_strand_id
1 'polypeptide(L)'
;MKRSGLITTKIGMTRLYDDAGAAHAVTVLAVGDCTVIGNRTADKNGYIANIVGMREAKAKHIAKPQAVAAEKAGVKPFRKVVEFRVSDDCIIPAGTALSAEHFVAGQFVDVQATSKGKGFQGAMKR
;
A
#
# COMPACT_ATOMS: atom_id res chain seq x y z
N MET A 1 12.35 -13.18 -2.31
CA MET A 1 12.61 -11.76 -2.56
C MET A 1 11.41 -10.96 -2.03
N LYS A 2 11.62 -10.08 -1.05
CA LYS A 2 10.57 -9.21 -0.51
C LYS A 2 10.60 -7.89 -1.30
N ARG A 3 9.50 -7.54 -1.97
CA ARG A 3 9.39 -6.31 -2.77
C ARG A 3 8.39 -5.34 -2.16
N SER A 4 8.51 -4.07 -2.49
CA SER A 4 7.56 -3.05 -2.06
C SER A 4 6.17 -3.33 -2.63
N GLY A 5 5.14 -3.01 -1.85
CA GLY A 5 3.75 -3.07 -2.26
C GLY A 5 3.16 -1.68 -2.49
N LEU A 6 1.90 -1.65 -2.92
CA LEU A 6 1.11 -0.43 -3.07
C LEU A 6 -0.05 -0.42 -2.08
N ILE A 7 -0.45 0.77 -1.67
CA ILE A 7 -1.69 0.98 -0.92
C ILE A 7 -2.78 1.33 -1.92
N THR A 8 -3.87 0.56 -1.94
CA THR A 8 -4.94 0.72 -2.92
C THR A 8 -6.30 0.85 -2.26
N THR A 9 -7.27 1.36 -2.99
CA THR A 9 -8.66 1.43 -2.56
C THR A 9 -9.50 0.52 -3.47
N LYS A 10 -10.23 -0.43 -2.87
CA LYS A 10 -11.18 -1.25 -3.63
C LYS A 10 -12.34 -0.38 -4.11
N ILE A 11 -12.55 -0.32 -5.42
CA ILE A 11 -13.69 0.36 -6.05
C ILE A 11 -14.87 -0.59 -6.13
N GLY A 12 -14.63 -1.82 -6.59
CA GLY A 12 -15.69 -2.80 -6.78
C GLY A 12 -15.19 -4.06 -7.44
N MET A 13 -16.12 -4.87 -7.90
CA MET A 13 -15.86 -6.07 -8.68
C MET A 13 -16.65 -6.03 -9.98
N THR A 14 -16.05 -6.56 -11.03
CA THR A 14 -16.67 -6.71 -12.35
C THR A 14 -16.21 -8.01 -12.99
N ARG A 15 -16.65 -8.26 -14.20
CA ARG A 15 -16.15 -9.36 -15.03
C ARG A 15 -15.52 -8.80 -16.29
N LEU A 16 -14.42 -9.39 -16.70
CA LEU A 16 -13.79 -9.16 -17.98
C LEU A 16 -13.86 -10.44 -18.80
N TYR A 17 -13.99 -10.29 -20.10
CA TYR A 17 -13.98 -11.40 -21.06
C TYR A 17 -12.63 -11.39 -21.77
N ASP A 18 -12.03 -12.57 -21.91
CA ASP A 18 -10.83 -12.74 -22.73
C ASP A 18 -11.22 -12.90 -24.21
N ASP A 19 -10.20 -12.96 -25.07
CA ASP A 19 -10.40 -13.12 -26.53
C ASP A 19 -11.07 -14.46 -26.89
N ALA A 20 -11.02 -15.46 -26.00
CA ALA A 20 -11.72 -16.73 -26.15
C ALA A 20 -13.17 -16.69 -25.67
N GLY A 21 -13.64 -15.57 -25.13
CA GLY A 21 -14.99 -15.39 -24.59
C GLY A 21 -15.19 -15.92 -23.17
N ALA A 22 -14.12 -16.36 -22.48
CA ALA A 22 -14.22 -16.79 -21.10
C ALA A 22 -14.36 -15.60 -20.15
N ALA A 23 -15.27 -15.70 -19.17
CA ALA A 23 -15.54 -14.64 -18.20
C ALA A 23 -14.64 -14.79 -16.95
N HIS A 24 -13.86 -13.77 -16.65
CA HIS A 24 -13.01 -13.69 -15.47
C HIS A 24 -13.57 -12.69 -14.46
N ALA A 25 -13.79 -13.14 -13.22
CA ALA A 25 -14.17 -12.25 -12.13
C ALA A 25 -12.95 -11.43 -11.69
N VAL A 26 -13.06 -10.10 -11.75
CA VAL A 26 -11.97 -9.18 -11.40
C VAL A 26 -12.39 -8.21 -10.31
N THR A 27 -11.43 -7.84 -9.46
CA THR A 27 -11.57 -6.76 -8.49
C THR A 27 -10.84 -5.54 -8.99
N VAL A 28 -11.53 -4.41 -9.06
CA VAL A 28 -10.95 -3.13 -9.48
C VAL A 28 -10.40 -2.41 -8.25
N LEU A 29 -9.09 -2.15 -8.28
CA LEU A 29 -8.36 -1.43 -7.25
C LEU A 29 -7.86 -0.10 -7.82
N ALA A 30 -8.21 1.01 -7.18
CA ALA A 30 -7.62 2.30 -7.51
C ALA A 30 -6.30 2.47 -6.76
N VAL A 31 -5.26 2.78 -7.49
CA VAL A 31 -4.00 3.28 -6.95
C VAL A 31 -4.15 4.80 -6.86
N GLY A 32 -4.14 5.33 -5.63
CA GLY A 32 -4.11 6.77 -5.41
C GLY A 32 -2.67 7.30 -5.44
N ASP A 33 -2.49 8.54 -4.96
CA ASP A 33 -1.17 9.15 -4.83
C ASP A 33 -0.34 8.40 -3.77
N CYS A 34 0.35 7.35 -4.19
CA CYS A 34 1.26 6.58 -3.35
C CYS A 34 2.66 7.18 -3.46
N THR A 35 3.25 7.58 -2.33
CA THR A 35 4.60 8.15 -2.30
C THR A 35 5.43 7.48 -1.20
N VAL A 36 6.69 7.23 -1.47
CA VAL A 36 7.65 6.74 -0.46
C VAL A 36 8.02 7.91 0.45
N ILE A 37 7.69 7.81 1.73
CA ILE A 37 7.99 8.83 2.74
C ILE A 37 9.42 8.70 3.25
N GLY A 38 9.92 7.46 3.36
CA GLY A 38 11.24 7.17 3.88
C GLY A 38 11.54 5.69 3.92
N ASN A 39 12.73 5.35 4.40
CA ASN A 39 13.20 3.99 4.44
C ASN A 39 13.65 3.61 5.85
N ARG A 40 13.50 2.34 6.21
CA ARG A 40 14.13 1.71 7.35
C ARG A 40 15.43 1.05 6.88
N THR A 41 16.49 1.19 7.67
CA THR A 41 17.79 0.57 7.42
C THR A 41 18.13 -0.43 8.51
N ALA A 42 18.90 -1.45 8.18
CA ALA A 42 19.31 -2.49 9.14
C ALA A 42 20.06 -1.88 10.34
N ASP A 43 20.95 -0.92 10.12
CA ASP A 43 21.79 -0.31 11.16
C ASP A 43 20.97 0.43 12.23
N LYS A 44 19.91 1.15 11.81
CA LYS A 44 19.10 1.98 12.73
C LYS A 44 17.89 1.24 13.28
N ASN A 45 17.31 0.35 12.51
CA ASN A 45 15.99 -0.25 12.80
C ASN A 45 16.06 -1.78 12.94
N GLY A 46 17.17 -2.43 12.60
CA GLY A 46 17.32 -3.88 12.61
C GLY A 46 16.63 -4.61 11.46
N TYR A 47 16.01 -3.88 10.53
CA TYR A 47 15.37 -4.43 9.32
C TYR A 47 15.26 -3.36 8.22
N ILE A 48 15.02 -3.81 7.01
CA ILE A 48 14.90 -2.96 5.84
C ILE A 48 13.43 -2.90 5.37
N ALA A 49 12.93 -1.68 5.16
CA ALA A 49 11.57 -1.46 4.69
C ALA A 49 11.42 -0.12 3.98
N ASN A 50 10.51 -0.05 3.01
CA ASN A 50 10.02 1.18 2.43
C ASN A 50 8.76 1.63 3.19
N ILE A 51 8.68 2.89 3.57
CA ILE A 51 7.51 3.51 4.19
C ILE A 51 6.73 4.22 3.10
N VAL A 52 5.55 3.71 2.79
CA VAL A 52 4.69 4.25 1.72
C VAL A 52 3.48 4.96 2.32
N GLY A 53 3.22 6.16 1.85
CA GLY A 53 2.03 6.95 2.18
C GLY A 53 1.04 7.00 1.04
N MET A 54 -0.25 7.06 1.36
CA MET A 54 -1.34 7.23 0.40
C MET A 54 -2.38 8.23 0.92
N ARG A 55 -2.97 8.99 0.00
CA ARG A 55 -3.92 10.08 0.24
C ARG A 55 -3.33 11.20 1.09
N GLU A 56 -3.10 12.32 0.48
CA GLU A 56 -2.75 13.55 1.19
C GLU A 56 -3.82 13.89 2.23
N ALA A 57 -3.39 14.38 3.36
CA ALA A 57 -4.28 14.80 4.43
C ALA A 57 -3.94 16.20 4.91
N LYS A 58 -4.96 16.92 5.37
CA LYS A 58 -4.75 18.24 5.97
C LYS A 58 -3.99 18.05 7.30
N ALA A 59 -3.03 18.93 7.57
CA ALA A 59 -2.18 18.88 8.78
C ALA A 59 -2.98 18.76 10.11
N LYS A 60 -4.16 19.37 10.16
CA LYS A 60 -5.05 19.32 11.34
C LYS A 60 -5.63 17.93 11.66
N HIS A 61 -5.57 16.99 10.70
CA HIS A 61 -6.11 15.63 10.85
C HIS A 61 -5.02 14.59 11.11
N ILE A 62 -3.78 15.00 11.32
CA ILE A 62 -2.62 14.13 11.46
C ILE A 62 -1.92 14.41 12.77
N ALA A 63 -1.45 13.35 13.42
CA ALA A 63 -0.67 13.46 14.64
C ALA A 63 0.69 14.14 14.36
N LYS A 64 1.15 14.98 15.30
CA LYS A 64 2.42 15.70 15.21
C LYS A 64 3.61 14.84 14.76
N PRO A 65 3.86 13.63 15.30
CA PRO A 65 5.00 12.81 14.85
C PRO A 65 4.97 12.46 13.36
N GLN A 66 3.78 12.19 12.81
CA GLN A 66 3.61 11.89 11.39
C GLN A 66 3.80 13.13 10.52
N ALA A 67 3.31 14.30 10.96
CA ALA A 67 3.51 15.55 10.26
C ALA A 67 5.00 15.91 10.18
N VAL A 68 5.74 15.82 11.29
CA VAL A 68 7.19 16.09 11.33
C VAL A 68 7.97 15.09 10.48
N ALA A 69 7.57 13.82 10.45
CA ALA A 69 8.23 12.81 9.62
C ALA A 69 8.04 13.11 8.12
N ALA A 70 6.84 13.53 7.71
CA ALA A 70 6.54 13.93 6.33
C ALA A 70 7.33 15.20 5.93
N GLU A 71 7.40 16.20 6.81
CA GLU A 71 8.17 17.43 6.61
C GLU A 71 9.65 17.13 6.42
N LYS A 72 10.25 16.26 7.26
CA LYS A 72 11.64 15.84 7.11
C LYS A 72 11.91 15.10 5.79
N ALA A 73 10.93 14.40 5.26
CA ALA A 73 11.01 13.74 3.98
C ALA A 73 10.71 14.66 2.79
N GLY A 74 10.34 15.93 3.03
CA GLY A 74 9.97 16.89 1.99
C GLY A 74 8.68 16.53 1.25
N VAL A 75 7.80 15.71 1.88
CA VAL A 75 6.53 15.28 1.29
C VAL A 75 5.35 15.77 2.14
N LYS A 76 4.17 15.85 1.53
CA LYS A 76 2.96 16.17 2.27
C LYS A 76 2.58 15.05 3.23
N PRO A 77 1.90 15.35 4.34
CA PRO A 77 1.44 14.32 5.25
C PRO A 77 0.33 13.46 4.64
N PHE A 78 0.36 12.15 4.91
CA PHE A 78 -0.55 11.17 4.35
C PHE A 78 -1.53 10.63 5.39
N ARG A 79 -2.74 10.32 4.93
CA ARG A 79 -3.79 9.74 5.78
C ARG A 79 -3.52 8.28 6.16
N LYS A 80 -2.92 7.51 5.26
CA LYS A 80 -2.55 6.11 5.47
C LYS A 80 -1.06 5.94 5.18
N VAL A 81 -0.37 5.34 6.14
CA VAL A 81 1.06 5.03 6.02
C VAL A 81 1.25 3.56 6.37
N VAL A 82 1.98 2.83 5.54
CA VAL A 82 2.27 1.41 5.71
C VAL A 82 3.74 1.16 5.42
N GLU A 83 4.35 0.26 6.18
CA GLU A 83 5.71 -0.22 5.93
C GLU A 83 5.67 -1.53 5.14
N PHE A 84 6.45 -1.59 4.07
CA PHE A 84 6.68 -2.81 3.31
C PHE A 84 8.13 -3.25 3.52
N ARG A 85 8.32 -4.40 4.17
CA ARG A 85 9.64 -5.01 4.30
C ARG A 85 10.14 -5.46 2.95
N VAL A 86 11.33 -5.03 2.59
CA VAL A 86 11.96 -5.30 1.29
C VAL A 86 13.34 -5.90 1.47
N SER A 87 13.87 -6.49 0.41
CA SER A 87 15.29 -6.88 0.33
C SER A 87 16.12 -5.65 0.03
N ASP A 88 17.41 -5.68 0.31
CA ASP A 88 18.35 -4.55 0.12
C ASP A 88 18.32 -3.96 -1.29
N ASP A 89 18.13 -4.81 -2.29
CA ASP A 89 18.06 -4.48 -3.71
C ASP A 89 16.78 -3.76 -4.13
N CYS A 90 15.77 -3.72 -3.23
CA CYS A 90 14.44 -3.17 -3.51
C CYS A 90 14.11 -1.89 -2.73
N ILE A 91 15.14 -1.19 -2.25
CA ILE A 91 14.97 0.10 -1.58
C ILE A 91 14.64 1.16 -2.62
N ILE A 92 13.56 1.91 -2.38
CA ILE A 92 13.10 3.00 -3.24
C ILE A 92 13.39 4.32 -2.53
N PRO A 93 14.00 5.31 -3.19
CA PRO A 93 14.30 6.60 -2.58
C PRO A 93 13.05 7.30 -2.04
N ALA A 94 13.20 8.03 -0.91
CA ALA A 94 12.13 8.87 -0.37
C ALA A 94 11.73 9.96 -1.39
N GLY A 95 10.45 10.29 -1.44
CA GLY A 95 9.87 11.24 -2.40
C GLY A 95 9.45 10.62 -3.74
N THR A 96 9.80 9.35 -4.01
CA THR A 96 9.39 8.67 -5.25
C THR A 96 7.89 8.37 -5.24
N ALA A 97 7.17 8.80 -6.28
CA ALA A 97 5.78 8.43 -6.49
C ALA A 97 5.69 7.02 -7.09
N LEU A 98 4.76 6.21 -6.58
CA LEU A 98 4.51 4.85 -7.04
C LEU A 98 3.18 4.81 -7.80
N SER A 99 3.22 4.28 -9.03
CA SER A 99 2.05 4.07 -9.89
C SER A 99 1.67 2.60 -10.01
N ALA A 100 0.60 2.30 -10.73
CA ALA A 100 0.19 0.93 -11.02
C ALA A 100 1.23 0.16 -11.85
N GLU A 101 2.09 0.86 -12.61
CA GLU A 101 3.19 0.29 -13.39
C GLU A 101 4.28 -0.38 -12.54
N HIS A 102 4.20 -0.22 -11.20
CA HIS A 102 5.04 -0.96 -10.26
C HIS A 102 4.84 -2.48 -10.39
N PHE A 103 3.67 -2.91 -10.84
CA PHE A 103 3.34 -4.30 -11.12
C PHE A 103 3.28 -4.58 -12.62
N VAL A 104 3.70 -5.78 -13.00
CA VAL A 104 3.65 -6.24 -14.39
C VAL A 104 2.36 -7.03 -14.62
N ALA A 105 1.72 -6.86 -15.78
CA ALA A 105 0.53 -7.63 -16.14
C ALA A 105 0.81 -9.15 -16.09
N GLY A 106 -0.12 -9.91 -15.52
CA GLY A 106 0.03 -11.35 -15.31
C GLY A 106 0.81 -11.75 -14.04
N GLN A 107 1.31 -10.79 -13.28
CA GLN A 107 2.01 -11.05 -12.01
C GLN A 107 1.02 -11.46 -10.92
N PHE A 108 1.35 -12.51 -10.17
CA PHE A 108 0.64 -12.84 -8.92
C PHE A 108 0.99 -11.86 -7.82
N VAL A 109 -0.02 -11.44 -7.07
CA VAL A 109 0.12 -10.48 -5.96
C VAL A 109 -0.62 -10.98 -4.72
N ASP A 110 -0.04 -10.70 -3.56
CA ASP A 110 -0.71 -10.92 -2.28
C ASP A 110 -1.53 -9.66 -1.92
N VAL A 111 -2.78 -9.87 -1.49
CA VAL A 111 -3.68 -8.79 -1.11
C VAL A 111 -4.06 -8.92 0.35
N GLN A 112 -3.80 -7.88 1.14
CA GLN A 112 -4.20 -7.78 2.53
C GLN A 112 -5.22 -6.66 2.72
N ALA A 113 -6.37 -6.98 3.33
CA ALA A 113 -7.43 -6.03 3.59
C ALA A 113 -8.25 -6.41 4.83
N THR A 114 -8.97 -5.43 5.38
CA THR A 114 -9.98 -5.70 6.41
C THR A 114 -11.24 -6.22 5.74
N SER A 115 -11.66 -7.42 6.09
CA SER A 115 -12.87 -8.04 5.55
C SER A 115 -14.14 -7.37 6.10
N LYS A 116 -15.26 -7.58 5.43
CA LYS A 116 -16.57 -7.13 5.90
C LYS A 116 -16.88 -7.71 7.28
N GLY A 117 -17.34 -6.88 8.20
CA GLY A 117 -17.74 -7.29 9.55
C GLY A 117 -18.90 -8.29 9.52
N LYS A 118 -18.85 -9.26 10.44
CA LYS A 118 -19.89 -10.31 10.60
C LYS A 118 -20.61 -10.20 11.95
N GLY A 119 -20.50 -9.07 12.62
CA GLY A 119 -21.06 -8.83 13.94
C GLY A 119 -20.32 -9.60 15.04
N PHE A 120 -20.94 -9.69 16.22
CA PHE A 120 -20.40 -10.43 17.36
C PHE A 120 -20.61 -11.94 17.12
N GLN A 121 -19.53 -12.69 17.03
CA GLN A 121 -19.58 -14.15 16.82
C GLN A 121 -19.25 -14.90 18.11
N GLY A 122 -20.05 -15.93 18.41
CA GLY A 122 -19.75 -16.89 19.47
C GLY A 122 -18.51 -17.73 19.15
N ALA A 123 -17.90 -18.32 20.18
CA ALA A 123 -16.67 -19.11 20.05
C ALA A 123 -16.74 -20.24 19.02
N MET A 124 -17.92 -20.86 18.85
CA MET A 124 -18.14 -21.96 17.88
C MET A 124 -18.10 -21.52 16.41
N LYS A 125 -18.21 -20.21 16.11
CA LYS A 125 -18.18 -19.69 14.73
C LYS A 125 -16.85 -19.02 14.36
N ARG A 126 -15.92 -18.93 15.27
CA ARG A 126 -14.60 -18.33 15.08
C ARG A 126 -13.55 -19.35 14.70
#